data_c430ef96df00ebb7118002552b2deb39
#
_entry.id   c430ef96df00ebb7118002552b2deb39
#
_cell.length_a   1.000
_cell.length_b   1.000
_cell.length_c   1.000
_cell.angle_alpha   90.00
_cell.angle_beta   90.00
_cell.angle_gamma   90.00
#
_symmetry.space_group_name_H-M   'P 1'
#
loop_
_entity.id
_entity.type
_entity.pdbx_description
1 polymer ?
#
loop_
_entity_poly.entity_id
_entity_poly.type
_entity_poly.pdbx_seq_one_letter_code
_entity_poly.pdbx_strand_id
1 'polypeptide(L)'
;KAAVARVVLNRISHGGFGNTPCKVVYQITNVKQINEDTLEEFWVKICQFSWVCENKSTPNRNSNRYRSSLQVAYDVLAYNKYEEVIPKSVLFFHNKSFTNEWPHTVVKTIGNHIFYEKKRVNKKREKRKNHRYFDQPRSTQVLNGEVSDKVDREPG
;
A
#
# COMPACT_ATOMS: atom_id res chain seq x y z
N LYS A 1 -12.42 -5.71 -17.54
CA LYS A 1 -11.31 -5.04 -18.24
C LYS A 1 -11.40 -3.52 -18.07
N ALA A 2 -12.53 -2.87 -18.43
CA ALA A 2 -12.69 -1.41 -18.37
C ALA A 2 -12.38 -0.84 -16.97
N ALA A 3 -12.91 -1.41 -15.89
CA ALA A 3 -12.64 -0.97 -14.53
C ALA A 3 -11.13 -0.98 -14.18
N VAL A 4 -10.40 -2.02 -14.57
CA VAL A 4 -8.95 -2.08 -14.35
C VAL A 4 -8.21 -0.99 -15.14
N ALA A 5 -8.59 -0.76 -16.41
CA ALA A 5 -8.02 0.32 -17.21
C ALA A 5 -8.32 1.71 -16.60
N ARG A 6 -9.53 1.90 -16.04
CA ARG A 6 -9.89 3.14 -15.31
C ARG A 6 -9.04 3.33 -14.05
N VAL A 7 -8.71 2.26 -13.29
CA VAL A 7 -7.79 2.40 -12.15
C VAL A 7 -6.44 2.94 -12.59
N VAL A 8 -5.91 2.50 -13.75
CA VAL A 8 -4.63 3.02 -14.27
C VAL A 8 -4.71 4.53 -14.50
N LEU A 9 -5.79 5.03 -15.13
CA LEU A 9 -5.99 6.47 -15.33
C LEU A 9 -6.20 7.23 -14.02
N ASN A 10 -6.97 6.67 -13.09
CA ASN A 10 -7.17 7.26 -11.78
C ASN A 10 -5.83 7.43 -11.04
N ARG A 11 -4.95 6.45 -11.10
CA ARG A 11 -3.59 6.50 -10.52
C ARG A 11 -2.72 7.58 -11.15
N ILE A 12 -2.77 7.73 -12.47
CA ILE A 12 -2.06 8.81 -13.19
C ILE A 12 -2.54 10.16 -12.68
N SER A 13 -3.84 10.37 -12.60
CA SER A 13 -4.46 11.63 -12.16
C SER A 13 -4.23 11.91 -10.67
N HIS A 14 -4.17 10.87 -9.82
CA HIS A 14 -3.91 11.01 -8.39
C HIS A 14 -2.48 11.44 -8.09
N GLY A 15 -1.51 11.07 -8.94
CA GLY A 15 -0.08 11.20 -8.66
C GLY A 15 0.46 10.13 -7.68
N GLY A 16 1.77 10.01 -7.60
CA GLY A 16 2.43 9.05 -6.69
C GLY A 16 2.56 7.61 -7.23
N PHE A 17 1.90 7.28 -8.34
CA PHE A 17 2.02 5.97 -9.00
C PHE A 17 2.84 6.01 -10.29
N GLY A 18 2.95 7.18 -10.90
CA GLY A 18 3.56 7.40 -12.21
C GLY A 18 2.65 8.25 -13.09
N ASN A 19 3.23 8.94 -14.07
CA ASN A 19 2.53 9.91 -14.93
C ASN A 19 2.16 9.35 -16.32
N THR A 20 2.42 8.07 -16.57
CA THR A 20 2.03 7.38 -17.81
C THR A 20 1.47 6.00 -17.49
N PRO A 21 0.63 5.41 -18.38
CA PRO A 21 0.12 4.06 -18.18
C PRO A 21 1.24 3.02 -17.96
N CYS A 22 2.31 3.08 -18.72
CA CYS A 22 3.45 2.17 -18.55
C CYS A 22 4.10 2.30 -17.19
N LYS A 23 4.34 3.54 -16.71
CA LYS A 23 4.94 3.76 -15.38
C LYS A 23 4.06 3.25 -14.25
N VAL A 24 2.74 3.37 -14.39
CA VAL A 24 1.78 2.81 -13.41
C VAL A 24 1.79 1.29 -13.45
N VAL A 25 1.74 0.69 -14.63
CA VAL A 25 1.61 -0.77 -14.79
C VAL A 25 2.89 -1.50 -14.37
N TYR A 26 4.05 -0.98 -14.75
CA TYR A 26 5.35 -1.59 -14.43
C TYR A 26 5.96 -1.11 -13.11
N GLN A 27 5.20 -0.40 -12.29
CA GLN A 27 5.69 0.04 -10.99
C GLN A 27 5.97 -1.15 -10.08
N ILE A 28 7.19 -1.19 -9.54
CA ILE A 28 7.64 -2.19 -8.57
C ILE A 28 8.01 -1.45 -7.28
N THR A 29 7.56 -1.96 -6.14
CA THR A 29 7.91 -1.46 -4.82
C THR A 29 8.68 -2.54 -4.07
N ASN A 30 9.83 -2.21 -3.51
CA ASN A 30 10.53 -3.09 -2.59
C ASN A 30 10.02 -2.81 -1.17
N VAL A 31 9.55 -3.84 -0.50
CA VAL A 31 9.05 -3.77 0.88
C VAL A 31 9.93 -4.65 1.76
N LYS A 32 10.40 -4.09 2.86
CA LYS A 32 11.13 -4.84 3.87
C LYS A 32 10.14 -5.64 4.72
N GLN A 33 10.38 -6.92 4.85
CA GLN A 33 9.62 -7.82 5.72
C GLN A 33 10.55 -8.47 6.73
N ILE A 34 9.98 -8.93 7.82
CA ILE A 34 10.69 -9.67 8.87
C ILE A 34 10.13 -11.09 8.85
N ASN A 35 11.01 -12.07 8.80
CA ASN A 35 10.64 -13.46 9.01
C ASN A 35 10.29 -13.62 10.50
N GLU A 36 9.06 -14.05 10.81
CA GLU A 36 8.56 -14.15 12.18
C GLU A 36 9.29 -15.22 13.00
N ASP A 37 9.83 -16.26 12.35
CA ASP A 37 10.53 -17.36 13.03
C ASP A 37 12.01 -17.05 13.28
N THR A 38 12.70 -16.41 12.31
CA THR A 38 14.14 -16.15 12.39
C THR A 38 14.49 -14.72 12.79
N LEU A 39 13.50 -13.81 12.79
CA LEU A 39 13.65 -12.35 12.98
C LEU A 39 14.56 -11.67 11.95
N GLU A 40 14.90 -12.38 10.87
CA GLU A 40 15.71 -11.83 9.80
C GLU A 40 14.91 -10.92 8.88
N GLU A 41 15.52 -9.83 8.48
CA GLU A 41 14.93 -8.88 7.54
C GLU A 41 15.24 -9.26 6.09
N PHE A 42 14.23 -9.27 5.24
CA PHE A 42 14.39 -9.53 3.81
C PHE A 42 13.55 -8.60 2.95
N TRP A 43 13.95 -8.42 1.69
CA TRP A 43 13.27 -7.56 0.76
C TRP A 43 12.34 -8.34 -0.17
N VAL A 44 11.09 -7.93 -0.25
CA VAL A 44 10.09 -8.49 -1.17
C VAL A 44 9.74 -7.46 -2.25
N LYS A 45 9.76 -7.90 -3.51
CA LYS A 45 9.29 -7.11 -4.64
C LYS A 45 7.78 -7.25 -4.78
N ILE A 46 7.08 -6.12 -4.69
CA ILE A 46 5.64 -6.05 -4.92
C ILE A 46 5.41 -5.34 -6.25
N CYS A 47 4.86 -6.06 -7.23
CA CYS A 47 4.44 -5.51 -8.49
C CYS A 47 3.01 -5.00 -8.40
N GLN A 48 2.73 -3.83 -8.97
CA GLN A 48 1.36 -3.29 -9.04
C GLN A 48 0.41 -4.20 -9.83
N PHE A 49 0.97 -4.92 -10.79
CA PHE A 49 0.29 -5.99 -11.53
C PHE A 49 1.12 -7.26 -11.41
N SER A 50 0.55 -8.33 -10.88
CA SER A 50 1.26 -9.57 -10.55
C SER A 50 2.03 -10.17 -11.73
N TRP A 51 1.45 -10.11 -12.93
CA TRP A 51 2.08 -10.65 -14.14
C TRP A 51 3.43 -10.00 -14.50
N VAL A 52 3.70 -8.78 -14.00
CA VAL A 52 5.00 -8.10 -14.18
C VAL A 52 6.11 -8.83 -13.41
N CYS A 53 5.81 -9.33 -12.21
CA CYS A 53 6.76 -10.11 -11.42
C CYS A 53 6.81 -11.60 -11.80
N GLU A 54 5.75 -12.11 -12.42
CA GLU A 54 5.60 -13.54 -12.71
C GLU A 54 6.27 -13.98 -14.03
N ASN A 55 6.98 -13.09 -14.73
CA ASN A 55 7.63 -13.36 -16.02
C ASN A 55 6.73 -14.11 -17.04
N LYS A 56 5.42 -13.79 -17.02
CA LYS A 56 4.48 -14.44 -17.94
C LYS A 56 4.81 -14.10 -19.39
N SER A 57 4.66 -15.09 -20.23
CA SER A 57 4.85 -14.93 -21.68
C SER A 57 3.98 -13.82 -22.26
N THR A 58 4.48 -13.16 -23.28
CA THR A 58 3.73 -12.14 -24.03
C THR A 58 2.40 -12.73 -24.52
N PRO A 59 1.27 -12.05 -24.30
CA PRO A 59 -0.03 -12.56 -24.72
C PRO A 59 -0.08 -12.70 -26.26
N ASN A 60 -0.74 -13.76 -26.73
CA ASN A 60 -0.95 -13.99 -28.15
C ASN A 60 -1.78 -12.83 -28.74
N ARG A 61 -1.12 -11.99 -29.57
CA ARG A 61 -1.72 -10.80 -30.20
C ARG A 61 -2.86 -11.12 -31.16
N ASN A 62 -2.92 -12.35 -31.69
CA ASN A 62 -3.98 -12.79 -32.58
C ASN A 62 -5.22 -13.29 -31.83
N SER A 63 -5.15 -13.45 -30.52
CA SER A 63 -6.29 -13.91 -29.74
C SER A 63 -7.40 -12.87 -29.64
N ASN A 64 -8.65 -13.31 -29.64
CA ASN A 64 -9.81 -12.44 -29.41
C ASN A 64 -9.76 -11.74 -28.03
N ARG A 65 -9.17 -12.40 -27.03
CA ARG A 65 -8.98 -11.83 -25.70
C ARG A 65 -8.03 -10.63 -25.73
N TYR A 66 -6.92 -10.72 -26.49
CA TYR A 66 -5.99 -9.61 -26.66
C TYR A 66 -6.65 -8.45 -27.40
N ARG A 67 -7.28 -8.71 -28.56
CA ARG A 67 -7.96 -7.68 -29.38
C ARG A 67 -9.01 -6.93 -28.56
N SER A 68 -9.86 -7.65 -27.83
CA SER A 68 -10.88 -7.05 -26.94
C SER A 68 -10.27 -6.24 -25.79
N SER A 69 -9.09 -6.62 -25.28
CA SER A 69 -8.41 -5.83 -24.24
C SER A 69 -7.77 -4.57 -24.81
N LEU A 70 -7.21 -4.67 -26.01
CA LEU A 70 -6.64 -3.53 -26.74
C LEU A 70 -7.72 -2.50 -27.07
N GLN A 71 -8.90 -2.95 -27.54
CA GLN A 71 -10.04 -2.07 -27.81
C GLN A 71 -10.47 -1.32 -26.54
N VAL A 72 -10.63 -2.01 -25.43
CA VAL A 72 -10.98 -1.37 -24.14
C VAL A 72 -9.90 -0.37 -23.70
N ALA A 73 -8.63 -0.70 -23.85
CA ALA A 73 -7.53 0.21 -23.51
C ALA A 73 -7.58 1.48 -24.38
N TYR A 74 -7.81 1.31 -25.68
CA TYR A 74 -7.96 2.42 -26.62
C TYR A 74 -9.17 3.30 -26.28
N ASP A 75 -10.33 2.69 -26.03
CA ASP A 75 -11.55 3.40 -25.63
C ASP A 75 -11.38 4.23 -24.37
N VAL A 76 -10.66 3.68 -23.38
CA VAL A 76 -10.38 4.37 -22.11
C VAL A 76 -9.35 5.49 -22.29
N LEU A 77 -8.26 5.24 -23.00
CA LEU A 77 -7.14 6.19 -23.12
C LEU A 77 -7.44 7.32 -24.10
N ALA A 78 -8.01 6.99 -25.28
CA ALA A 78 -8.25 7.97 -26.35
C ALA A 78 -9.58 8.71 -26.19
N TYR A 79 -10.62 8.03 -25.72
CA TYR A 79 -11.97 8.59 -25.66
C TYR A 79 -12.53 8.77 -24.26
N ASN A 80 -11.73 8.51 -23.22
CA ASN A 80 -12.16 8.59 -21.81
C ASN A 80 -13.47 7.82 -21.51
N LYS A 81 -13.76 6.76 -22.27
CA LYS A 81 -14.97 5.94 -22.05
C LYS A 81 -14.93 5.22 -20.71
N TYR A 82 -16.10 4.77 -20.25
CA TYR A 82 -16.29 3.99 -19.02
C TYR A 82 -15.93 4.76 -17.73
N GLU A 83 -16.05 6.09 -17.74
CA GLU A 83 -15.75 6.91 -16.55
C GLU A 83 -16.71 6.59 -15.40
N GLU A 84 -17.95 6.23 -15.72
CA GLU A 84 -19.00 5.86 -14.78
C GLU A 84 -18.83 4.47 -14.14
N VAL A 85 -17.95 3.62 -14.68
CA VAL A 85 -17.77 2.24 -14.22
C VAL A 85 -17.26 2.19 -12.79
N ILE A 86 -16.30 3.05 -12.45
CA ILE A 86 -15.77 3.22 -11.09
C ILE A 86 -15.43 4.70 -10.82
N PRO A 87 -15.60 5.19 -9.58
CA PRO A 87 -15.23 6.54 -9.19
C PRO A 87 -13.74 6.84 -9.36
N LYS A 88 -13.39 8.13 -9.55
CA LYS A 88 -11.98 8.59 -9.63
C LYS A 88 -11.17 8.34 -8.35
N SER A 89 -11.82 8.18 -7.20
CA SER A 89 -11.19 7.85 -5.92
C SER A 89 -10.66 6.43 -5.82
N VAL A 90 -11.10 5.54 -6.73
CA VAL A 90 -10.68 4.13 -6.74
C VAL A 90 -9.28 4.00 -7.31
N LEU A 91 -8.34 3.57 -6.46
CA LEU A 91 -6.92 3.46 -6.78
C LEU A 91 -6.39 2.04 -6.67
N PHE A 92 -7.14 1.13 -6.01
CA PHE A 92 -6.69 -0.22 -5.71
C PHE A 92 -7.71 -1.25 -6.11
N PHE A 93 -7.24 -2.43 -6.45
CA PHE A 93 -8.09 -3.60 -6.70
C PHE A 93 -7.28 -4.88 -6.51
N HIS A 94 -7.99 -5.97 -6.21
CA HIS A 94 -7.43 -7.32 -6.26
C HIS A 94 -8.48 -8.33 -6.72
N ASN A 95 -8.04 -9.54 -7.02
CA ASN A 95 -8.93 -10.66 -7.32
C ASN A 95 -9.59 -11.15 -6.03
N LYS A 96 -10.83 -11.63 -6.09
CA LYS A 96 -11.55 -12.22 -4.97
C LYS A 96 -10.85 -13.40 -4.30
N SER A 97 -9.96 -14.10 -5.02
CA SER A 97 -9.15 -15.18 -4.45
C SER A 97 -8.08 -14.69 -3.46
N PHE A 98 -7.82 -13.39 -3.40
CA PHE A 98 -6.93 -12.80 -2.41
C PHE A 98 -7.69 -12.66 -1.09
N THR A 99 -7.23 -13.33 -0.04
CA THR A 99 -7.95 -13.46 1.25
C THR A 99 -7.45 -12.54 2.36
N ASN A 100 -6.32 -11.86 2.16
CA ASN A 100 -5.78 -10.96 3.18
C ASN A 100 -6.62 -9.69 3.28
N GLU A 101 -6.80 -9.22 4.51
CA GLU A 101 -7.46 -7.93 4.76
C GLU A 101 -6.64 -6.77 4.20
N TRP A 102 -7.33 -5.88 3.50
CA TRP A 102 -6.72 -4.65 2.99
C TRP A 102 -7.18 -3.44 3.80
N PRO A 103 -6.25 -2.52 4.17
CA PRO A 103 -6.58 -1.34 4.97
C PRO A 103 -7.25 -0.24 4.13
N HIS A 104 -8.10 -0.61 3.19
CA HIS A 104 -8.78 0.27 2.23
C HIS A 104 -10.29 0.10 2.30
N THR A 105 -11.04 1.09 1.82
CA THR A 105 -12.50 1.04 1.80
C THR A 105 -12.98 0.41 0.50
N VAL A 106 -13.77 -0.65 0.59
CA VAL A 106 -14.42 -1.29 -0.57
C VAL A 106 -15.41 -0.31 -1.19
N VAL A 107 -15.32 -0.11 -2.50
CA VAL A 107 -16.23 0.75 -3.27
C VAL A 107 -17.16 -0.07 -4.14
N LYS A 108 -16.63 -1.05 -4.87
CA LYS A 108 -17.40 -1.85 -5.82
C LYS A 108 -16.76 -3.20 -6.09
N THR A 109 -17.60 -4.19 -6.36
CA THR A 109 -17.16 -5.49 -6.88
C THR A 109 -17.63 -5.65 -8.31
N ILE A 110 -16.71 -5.98 -9.24
CA ILE A 110 -17.02 -6.18 -10.66
C ILE A 110 -16.36 -7.49 -11.11
N GLY A 111 -17.19 -8.48 -11.45
CA GLY A 111 -16.71 -9.83 -11.78
C GLY A 111 -15.90 -10.43 -10.65
N ASN A 112 -14.65 -10.83 -10.93
CA ASN A 112 -13.73 -11.42 -9.95
C ASN A 112 -12.82 -10.41 -9.26
N HIS A 113 -13.12 -9.10 -9.34
CA HIS A 113 -12.28 -8.07 -8.74
C HIS A 113 -13.07 -7.23 -7.74
N ILE A 114 -12.41 -6.89 -6.64
CA ILE A 114 -12.90 -5.95 -5.64
C ILE A 114 -12.07 -4.66 -5.76
N PHE A 115 -12.76 -3.52 -5.83
CA PHE A 115 -12.18 -2.20 -6.06
C PHE A 115 -12.29 -1.36 -4.81
N TYR A 116 -11.21 -0.62 -4.50
CA TYR A 116 -11.06 0.10 -3.24
C TYR A 116 -10.59 1.54 -3.45
N GLU A 117 -11.01 2.40 -2.53
CA GLU A 117 -10.44 3.72 -2.33
C GLU A 117 -9.58 3.76 -1.05
N LYS A 118 -8.69 4.73 -0.98
CA LYS A 118 -7.84 4.93 0.20
C LYS A 118 -8.71 5.24 1.42
N LYS A 119 -8.54 4.47 2.51
CA LYS A 119 -9.23 4.76 3.78
C LYS A 119 -8.87 6.16 4.25
N ARG A 120 -9.87 7.00 4.52
CA ARG A 120 -9.67 8.35 5.05
C ARG A 120 -9.25 8.24 6.52
N VAL A 121 -8.00 8.57 6.81
CA VAL A 121 -7.53 8.70 8.20
C VAL A 121 -8.04 10.02 8.75
N ASN A 122 -8.81 9.96 9.83
CA ASN A 122 -9.37 11.16 10.46
C ASN A 122 -8.27 11.83 11.31
N LYS A 123 -7.48 12.73 10.71
CA LYS A 123 -6.35 13.45 11.34
C LYS A 123 -6.74 14.15 12.67
N LYS A 124 -8.03 14.43 12.90
CA LYS A 124 -8.51 14.99 14.18
C LYS A 124 -8.40 14.02 15.38
N ARG A 125 -8.50 12.68 15.14
CA ARG A 125 -8.37 11.68 16.22
C ARG A 125 -6.92 11.43 16.63
N GLU A 126 -5.99 11.50 15.71
CA GLU A 126 -4.56 11.31 15.99
C GLU A 126 -3.99 12.47 16.82
N LYS A 127 -4.33 13.73 16.48
CA LYS A 127 -3.93 14.90 17.28
C LYS A 127 -4.43 14.84 18.73
N ARG A 128 -5.63 14.27 18.99
CA ARG A 128 -6.16 14.12 20.35
C ARG A 128 -5.47 12.99 21.14
N LYS A 129 -5.00 11.91 20.48
CA LYS A 129 -4.24 10.85 21.15
C LYS A 129 -2.84 11.33 21.56
N ASN A 130 -2.16 12.06 20.68
CA ASN A 130 -0.83 12.61 20.97
C ASN A 130 -0.88 13.71 22.04
N HIS A 131 -1.98 14.51 22.12
CA HIS A 131 -2.10 15.54 23.14
C HIS A 131 -2.35 14.95 24.54
N ARG A 132 -3.06 13.81 24.65
CA ARG A 132 -3.27 13.14 25.95
C ARG A 132 -2.02 12.43 26.48
N TYR A 133 -1.03 12.16 25.66
CA TYR A 133 0.21 11.52 26.10
C TYR A 133 1.21 12.51 26.71
N PHE A 134 1.05 13.82 26.41
CA PHE A 134 1.91 14.88 26.94
C PHE A 134 1.40 15.48 28.26
N ASP A 135 0.14 15.26 28.64
CA ASP A 135 -0.49 15.83 29.84
C ASP A 135 -0.46 14.89 31.06
N GLN A 136 0.31 13.84 31.06
CA GLN A 136 0.54 13.08 32.30
C GLN A 136 1.62 13.76 33.14
N PRO A 137 1.32 14.12 34.42
CA PRO A 137 2.31 14.70 35.32
C PRO A 137 3.42 13.65 35.53
N ARG A 138 4.67 14.05 35.29
CA ARG A 138 5.85 13.27 35.63
C ARG A 138 5.84 13.09 37.16
N SER A 139 5.55 11.89 37.64
CA SER A 139 5.81 11.49 39.01
C SER A 139 7.32 11.57 39.24
N THR A 140 7.71 12.55 40.06
CA THR A 140 9.08 12.70 40.55
C THR A 140 9.37 11.52 41.48
N GLN A 141 10.04 10.50 41.02
CA GLN A 141 10.65 9.52 41.90
C GLN A 141 11.89 10.16 42.53
N VAL A 142 11.77 10.52 43.77
CA VAL A 142 12.90 10.89 44.65
C VAL A 142 13.66 9.59 44.93
N LEU A 143 14.81 9.41 44.27
CA LEU A 143 15.76 8.37 44.64
C LEU A 143 16.56 8.85 45.85
N ASN A 144 16.17 8.42 47.04
CA ASN A 144 17.04 8.43 48.21
C ASN A 144 18.06 7.27 48.05
N GLY A 145 19.24 7.58 47.59
CA GLY A 145 20.38 6.69 47.55
C GLY A 145 21.43 7.17 48.53
N GLU A 146 21.53 6.50 49.64
CA GLU A 146 22.64 6.65 50.62
C GLU A 146 23.97 6.32 49.95
N VAL A 147 24.90 7.25 50.04
CA VAL A 147 26.30 7.11 49.71
C VAL A 147 26.97 6.48 50.93
N SER A 148 27.47 5.27 50.81
CA SER A 148 28.34 4.61 51.79
C SER A 148 29.76 4.58 51.26
N ASP A 149 30.58 5.53 51.70
CA ASP A 149 32.02 5.52 51.52
C ASP A 149 32.63 4.41 52.35
N LYS A 150 33.31 3.47 51.70
CA LYS A 150 34.34 2.65 52.36
C LYS A 150 35.63 2.72 51.54
N VAL A 151 36.53 3.51 52.13
CA VAL A 151 37.95 3.54 51.79
C VAL A 151 38.61 2.36 52.48
N ASP A 152 39.13 1.39 51.75
CA ASP A 152 40.08 0.40 52.28
C ASP A 152 41.46 0.70 51.70
N ARG A 153 42.34 1.03 52.64
CA ARG A 153 43.80 1.18 52.42
C ARG A 153 44.45 -0.18 52.46
N GLU A 154 45.30 -0.48 51.51
CA GLU A 154 46.26 -1.53 51.58
C GLU A 154 47.48 -1.09 52.43
N PRO A 155 48.11 -2.03 53.17
CA PRO A 155 49.46 -1.90 53.64
C PRO A 155 50.38 -2.94 53.05
N GLY A 156 51.65 -2.53 52.80
CA GLY A 156 52.81 -3.41 52.67
C GLY A 156 53.40 -3.56 51.28
#